data_245d5b6615e7c039d894e348c344264e
#
_entry.id   245d5b6615e7c039d894e348c344264e
#
_cell.length_a   1.000
_cell.length_b   1.000
_cell.length_c   1.000
_cell.angle_alpha   90.00
_cell.angle_beta   90.00
_cell.angle_gamma   90.00
#
_symmetry.space_group_name_H-M   'P 1'
#
loop_
_entity.id
_entity.type
_entity.pdbx_description
1 polymer ?
#
loop_
_entity_poly.entity_id
_entity_poly.type
_entity_poly.pdbx_seq_one_letter_code
_entity_poly.pdbx_strand_id
1 'polypeptide(L)'
;MRILRMLTAALLAVTAVLYIGNGLYTRLSGREVGPVIECPEEVLEISIYDGTQALLTGVTARDDQDGDLTDRVMVGGVSKLIGGDRAKVTCMVFDSDDNMASLVRQVRYTDYRRPRISLKAPLVFADEKEAKLLEQVEVTDVLDGDLSGKARVSTLWATEDEGVYSATVLVTNSMGDTAMVDVPVLIGRSGGGIRLRQQVIYLQQGDA
;
A
#
# COMPACT_ATOMS: atom_id res chain seq x y z
N MET A 1 38.97 -35.50 48.85
CA MET A 1 38.10 -34.28 48.88
C MET A 1 38.87 -32.99 48.52
N ARG A 2 40.11 -32.74 48.98
CA ARG A 2 40.88 -31.51 48.63
C ARG A 2 41.19 -31.42 47.13
N ILE A 3 41.64 -32.54 46.50
CA ILE A 3 42.01 -32.58 45.05
C ILE A 3 40.82 -32.31 44.20
N LEU A 4 39.63 -32.86 44.50
CA LEU A 4 38.41 -32.63 43.76
C LEU A 4 37.97 -31.16 43.77
N ARG A 5 38.09 -30.50 44.94
CA ARG A 5 37.81 -29.06 45.10
C ARG A 5 38.79 -28.20 44.32
N MET A 6 40.07 -28.58 44.23
CA MET A 6 41.05 -27.89 43.42
C MET A 6 40.81 -28.02 41.93
N LEU A 7 40.40 -29.22 41.46
CA LEU A 7 40.03 -29.47 40.08
C LEU A 7 38.76 -28.69 39.67
N THR A 8 37.75 -28.66 40.52
CA THR A 8 36.53 -27.85 40.20
C THR A 8 36.78 -26.35 40.21
N ALA A 9 37.64 -25.86 41.12
CA ALA A 9 38.01 -24.45 41.13
C ALA A 9 38.88 -24.05 39.89
N ALA A 10 39.76 -24.93 39.47
CA ALA A 10 40.56 -24.71 38.24
C ALA A 10 39.67 -24.70 36.99
N LEU A 11 38.75 -25.63 36.87
CA LEU A 11 37.78 -25.69 35.78
C LEU A 11 36.91 -24.41 35.71
N LEU A 12 36.37 -23.96 36.86
CA LEU A 12 35.62 -22.72 36.98
C LEU A 12 36.44 -21.49 36.56
N ALA A 13 37.72 -21.42 36.97
CA ALA A 13 38.59 -20.33 36.58
C ALA A 13 38.86 -20.30 35.06
N VAL A 14 39.07 -21.46 34.44
CA VAL A 14 39.26 -21.59 33.00
C VAL A 14 37.99 -21.19 32.24
N THR A 15 36.83 -21.68 32.65
CA THR A 15 35.55 -21.29 32.02
C THR A 15 35.25 -19.80 32.17
N ALA A 16 35.53 -19.21 33.32
CA ALA A 16 35.39 -17.77 33.55
C ALA A 16 36.33 -16.94 32.65
N VAL A 17 37.60 -17.35 32.50
CA VAL A 17 38.53 -16.69 31.60
C VAL A 17 38.09 -16.79 30.14
N LEU A 18 37.64 -17.95 29.71
CA LEU A 18 37.11 -18.14 28.33
C LEU A 18 35.86 -17.29 28.10
N TYR A 19 34.95 -17.23 29.05
CA TYR A 19 33.76 -16.42 28.97
C TYR A 19 34.03 -14.92 28.90
N ILE A 20 34.89 -14.44 29.81
CA ILE A 20 35.33 -13.04 29.84
C ILE A 20 36.14 -12.71 28.56
N GLY A 21 37.05 -13.60 28.15
CA GLY A 21 37.87 -13.45 26.94
C GLY A 21 37.01 -13.36 25.70
N ASN A 22 36.00 -14.23 25.56
CA ASN A 22 35.04 -14.18 24.45
C ASN A 22 34.18 -12.90 24.49
N GLY A 23 33.70 -12.50 25.66
CA GLY A 23 32.93 -11.26 25.81
C GLY A 23 33.77 -9.99 25.58
N LEU A 24 35.05 -10.02 25.87
CA LEU A 24 36.00 -8.93 25.56
C LEU A 24 36.38 -8.92 24.07
N TYR A 25 36.61 -10.09 23.49
CA TYR A 25 36.87 -10.26 22.07
C TYR A 25 35.72 -9.74 21.23
N THR A 26 34.46 -10.12 21.53
CA THR A 26 33.27 -9.60 20.83
C THR A 26 33.09 -8.09 21.00
N ARG A 27 33.42 -7.52 22.17
CA ARG A 27 33.36 -6.05 22.37
C ARG A 27 34.53 -5.29 21.71
N LEU A 28 35.69 -5.87 21.56
CA LEU A 28 36.85 -5.26 20.94
C LEU A 28 36.97 -5.53 19.44
N SER A 29 36.48 -6.68 18.97
CA SER A 29 36.39 -7.01 17.55
C SER A 29 35.09 -6.47 16.89
N GLY A 30 34.10 -6.13 17.68
CA GLY A 30 32.78 -5.81 17.20
C GLY A 30 32.44 -4.33 17.22
N ARG A 31 32.98 -3.54 16.29
CA ARG A 31 32.03 -2.75 15.51
C ARG A 31 31.55 -3.67 14.38
N GLU A 32 30.52 -4.43 14.67
CA GLU A 32 29.69 -4.99 13.61
C GLU A 32 29.11 -3.78 12.88
N VAL A 33 29.82 -3.35 11.87
CA VAL A 33 29.28 -2.38 10.93
C VAL A 33 28.42 -3.20 10.03
N GLY A 34 27.11 -3.27 10.34
CA GLY A 34 26.16 -3.97 9.50
C GLY A 34 26.16 -3.42 8.07
N PRO A 35 25.44 -4.04 7.17
CA PRO A 35 25.45 -3.70 5.75
C PRO A 35 25.00 -2.25 5.53
N VAL A 36 25.54 -1.63 4.50
CA VAL A 36 25.15 -0.30 4.04
C VAL A 36 24.37 -0.45 2.76
N ILE A 37 23.18 0.16 2.71
CA ILE A 37 22.32 0.18 1.53
C ILE A 37 22.24 1.62 1.01
N GLU A 38 22.45 1.79 -0.29
CA GLU A 38 22.50 3.09 -0.93
C GLU A 38 21.57 3.12 -2.16
N CYS A 39 21.01 4.29 -2.41
CA CYS A 39 20.24 4.58 -3.60
C CYS A 39 20.46 6.04 -3.99
N PRO A 40 21.15 6.34 -5.11
CA PRO A 40 21.43 7.71 -5.53
C PRO A 40 20.19 8.45 -6.01
N GLU A 41 19.15 7.74 -6.45
CA GLU A 41 17.91 8.33 -6.93
C GLU A 41 16.87 8.38 -5.82
N GLU A 42 16.43 9.59 -5.46
CA GLU A 42 15.38 9.77 -4.44
C GLU A 42 14.01 9.30 -4.91
N VAL A 43 13.70 9.45 -6.20
CA VAL A 43 12.41 9.11 -6.80
C VAL A 43 12.62 8.19 -7.99
N LEU A 44 12.07 6.98 -7.91
CA LEU A 44 12.04 6.04 -9.01
C LEU A 44 10.76 6.20 -9.81
N GLU A 45 10.86 6.38 -11.12
CA GLU A 45 9.71 6.38 -12.03
C GLU A 45 9.57 5.03 -12.71
N ILE A 46 8.44 4.36 -12.52
CA ILE A 46 8.14 3.04 -13.09
C ILE A 46 6.68 2.95 -13.51
N SER A 47 6.36 1.94 -14.31
CA SER A 47 4.98 1.55 -14.58
C SER A 47 4.36 0.85 -13.37
N ILE A 48 3.04 1.01 -13.17
CA ILE A 48 2.30 0.27 -12.15
C ILE A 48 2.27 -1.24 -12.44
N TYR A 49 2.54 -1.63 -13.67
CA TYR A 49 2.59 -3.02 -14.14
C TYR A 49 3.98 -3.65 -13.99
N ASP A 50 4.99 -2.86 -13.63
CA ASP A 50 6.33 -3.39 -13.39
C ASP A 50 6.35 -4.26 -12.13
N GLY A 51 7.08 -5.35 -12.22
CA GLY A 51 7.20 -6.29 -11.10
C GLY A 51 8.01 -5.72 -9.93
N THR A 52 7.98 -6.42 -8.80
CA THR A 52 8.68 -6.03 -7.57
C THR A 52 10.19 -5.77 -7.78
N GLN A 53 10.81 -6.47 -8.73
CA GLN A 53 12.23 -6.29 -9.03
C GLN A 53 12.56 -4.89 -9.57
N ALA A 54 11.64 -4.29 -10.32
CA ALA A 54 11.81 -2.91 -10.82
C ALA A 54 11.92 -1.89 -9.68
N LEU A 55 11.31 -2.16 -8.53
CA LEU A 55 11.39 -1.31 -7.34
C LEU A 55 12.80 -1.23 -6.73
N LEU A 56 13.68 -2.17 -7.08
CA LEU A 56 15.07 -2.25 -6.61
C LEU A 56 16.06 -1.61 -7.59
N THR A 57 15.60 -1.08 -8.71
CA THR A 57 16.48 -0.46 -9.72
C THR A 57 17.32 0.65 -9.08
N GLY A 58 18.65 0.58 -9.28
CA GLY A 58 19.62 1.55 -8.77
C GLY A 58 19.89 1.44 -7.25
N VAL A 59 19.33 0.47 -6.54
CA VAL A 59 19.69 0.18 -5.15
C VAL A 59 20.91 -0.70 -5.14
N THR A 60 21.89 -0.35 -4.31
CA THR A 60 23.11 -1.14 -4.07
C THR A 60 23.26 -1.39 -2.58
N ALA A 61 23.91 -2.51 -2.22
CA ALA A 61 24.20 -2.82 -0.85
C ALA A 61 25.59 -3.43 -0.72
N ARG A 62 26.27 -3.08 0.36
CA ARG A 62 27.62 -3.55 0.64
C ARG A 62 27.82 -3.76 2.13
N ASP A 63 28.61 -4.75 2.45
CA ASP A 63 29.10 -5.03 3.79
C ASP A 63 30.63 -5.19 3.77
N ASP A 64 31.28 -4.86 4.89
CA ASP A 64 32.75 -4.93 4.99
C ASP A 64 33.26 -6.38 5.04
N GLN A 65 32.46 -7.32 5.54
CA GLN A 65 32.85 -8.75 5.66
C GLN A 65 32.32 -9.56 4.46
N ASP A 66 31.04 -9.33 4.08
CA ASP A 66 30.36 -10.10 3.04
C ASP A 66 30.56 -9.53 1.63
N GLY A 67 31.07 -8.31 1.52
CA GLY A 67 31.32 -7.64 0.25
C GLY A 67 30.04 -7.08 -0.38
N ASP A 68 29.81 -7.38 -1.66
CA ASP A 68 28.64 -6.91 -2.41
C ASP A 68 27.40 -7.75 -2.06
N LEU A 69 26.38 -7.09 -1.52
CA LEU A 69 25.10 -7.66 -1.14
C LEU A 69 23.94 -7.19 -2.03
N THR A 70 24.23 -6.51 -3.14
CA THR A 70 23.22 -5.91 -4.02
C THR A 70 22.15 -6.92 -4.47
N ASP A 71 22.56 -8.14 -4.84
CA ASP A 71 21.65 -9.20 -5.25
C ASP A 71 20.79 -9.77 -4.11
N ARG A 72 21.16 -9.47 -2.86
CA ARG A 72 20.42 -9.88 -1.65
C ARG A 72 19.41 -8.85 -1.17
N VAL A 73 19.38 -7.66 -1.80
CA VAL A 73 18.41 -6.61 -1.47
C VAL A 73 17.01 -7.08 -1.83
N MET A 74 16.09 -6.90 -0.93
CA MET A 74 14.69 -7.24 -1.08
C MET A 74 13.75 -6.08 -0.77
N VAL A 75 12.55 -6.12 -1.33
CA VAL A 75 11.47 -5.19 -0.99
C VAL A 75 10.82 -5.66 0.31
N GLY A 76 10.98 -4.90 1.38
CA GLY A 76 10.36 -5.16 2.67
C GLY A 76 8.91 -4.71 2.75
N GLY A 77 8.52 -3.75 1.92
CA GLY A 77 7.14 -3.28 1.85
C GLY A 77 6.97 -2.08 0.94
N VAL A 78 5.72 -1.93 0.48
CA VAL A 78 5.27 -0.77 -0.30
C VAL A 78 4.12 -0.11 0.45
N SER A 79 4.20 1.20 0.66
CA SER A 79 3.12 1.95 1.32
C SER A 79 1.88 2.03 0.44
N LYS A 80 0.77 2.48 1.01
CA LYS A 80 -0.36 2.98 0.23
C LYS A 80 0.05 4.21 -0.59
N LEU A 81 -0.72 4.51 -1.64
CA LEU A 81 -0.48 5.69 -2.47
C LEU A 81 -0.57 6.99 -1.67
N ILE A 82 0.32 7.89 -1.97
CA ILE A 82 0.43 9.22 -1.36
C ILE A 82 0.32 10.24 -2.48
N GLY A 83 -0.68 11.12 -2.42
CA GLY A 83 -0.87 12.16 -3.43
C GLY A 83 -1.26 11.64 -4.82
N GLY A 84 -1.77 10.41 -4.91
CA GLY A 84 -2.37 9.84 -6.11
C GLY A 84 -1.48 8.83 -6.83
N ASP A 85 -0.26 9.20 -7.23
CA ASP A 85 0.61 8.35 -8.07
C ASP A 85 1.92 7.90 -7.39
N ARG A 86 2.12 8.26 -6.12
CA ARG A 86 3.37 8.00 -5.40
C ARG A 86 3.19 6.98 -4.28
N ALA A 87 4.24 6.21 -4.03
CA ALA A 87 4.33 5.32 -2.88
C ALA A 87 5.74 5.41 -2.26
N LYS A 88 5.88 4.91 -1.03
CA LYS A 88 7.18 4.68 -0.40
C LYS A 88 7.48 3.19 -0.43
N VAL A 89 8.67 2.86 -0.87
CA VAL A 89 9.18 1.49 -0.88
C VAL A 89 10.29 1.38 0.14
N THR A 90 10.19 0.38 1.01
CA THR A 90 11.25 0.02 1.95
C THR A 90 12.07 -1.09 1.32
N CYS A 91 13.34 -0.82 1.04
CA CYS A 91 14.33 -1.81 0.63
C CYS A 91 15.10 -2.26 1.87
N MET A 92 15.42 -3.54 1.96
CA MET A 92 16.16 -4.10 3.09
C MET A 92 17.15 -5.15 2.62
N VAL A 93 18.22 -5.32 3.40
CA VAL A 93 19.27 -6.32 3.17
C VAL A 93 19.75 -6.85 4.52
N PHE A 94 20.16 -8.11 4.54
CA PHE A 94 20.77 -8.78 5.68
C PHE A 94 22.16 -9.27 5.28
N ASP A 95 23.12 -9.13 6.19
CA ASP A 95 24.44 -9.77 6.07
C ASP A 95 24.39 -11.24 6.55
N SER A 96 25.57 -11.88 6.62
CA SER A 96 25.68 -13.26 7.09
C SER A 96 25.54 -13.42 8.61
N ASP A 97 25.66 -12.33 9.35
CA ASP A 97 25.56 -12.27 10.81
C ASP A 97 24.15 -11.80 11.27
N ASP A 98 23.16 -11.76 10.35
CA ASP A 98 21.78 -11.31 10.56
C ASP A 98 21.64 -9.82 10.94
N ASN A 99 22.67 -8.97 10.67
CA ASN A 99 22.49 -7.53 10.79
C ASN A 99 21.70 -7.00 9.60
N MET A 100 20.79 -6.07 9.84
CA MET A 100 19.88 -5.54 8.85
C MET A 100 20.17 -4.06 8.55
N ALA A 101 20.22 -3.73 7.27
CA ALA A 101 20.05 -2.36 6.82
C ALA A 101 18.75 -2.17 6.05
N SER A 102 18.18 -0.98 6.14
CA SER A 102 16.98 -0.61 5.39
C SER A 102 17.06 0.82 4.88
N LEU A 103 16.47 1.04 3.70
CA LEU A 103 16.38 2.34 3.06
C LEU A 103 14.95 2.53 2.55
N VAL A 104 14.41 3.75 2.68
CA VAL A 104 13.11 4.10 2.14
C VAL A 104 13.30 5.09 1.00
N ARG A 105 12.79 4.72 -0.20
CA ARG A 105 12.75 5.59 -1.37
C ARG A 105 11.33 5.90 -1.79
N GLN A 106 11.16 6.97 -2.54
CA GLN A 106 9.88 7.28 -3.20
C GLN A 106 9.83 6.61 -4.57
N VAL A 107 8.63 6.13 -4.92
CA VAL A 107 8.32 5.61 -6.25
C VAL A 107 7.15 6.41 -6.80
N ARG A 108 7.22 6.79 -8.07
CA ARG A 108 6.14 7.42 -8.83
C ARG A 108 5.73 6.48 -9.96
N TYR A 109 4.45 6.14 -9.98
CA TYR A 109 3.86 5.33 -11.05
C TYR A 109 3.41 6.23 -12.19
N THR A 110 4.04 6.11 -13.36
CA THR A 110 3.85 7.02 -14.50
C THR A 110 2.51 6.83 -15.22
N ASP A 111 1.92 5.64 -15.11
CA ASP A 111 0.70 5.23 -15.79
C ASP A 111 -0.44 4.87 -14.83
N TYR A 112 -0.28 5.16 -13.54
CA TYR A 112 -1.34 4.96 -12.57
C TYR A 112 -2.53 5.88 -12.86
N ARG A 113 -3.72 5.31 -12.77
CA ARG A 113 -5.00 6.01 -12.82
C ARG A 113 -5.86 5.53 -11.66
N ARG A 114 -6.51 6.49 -10.99
CA ARG A 114 -7.45 6.18 -9.91
C ARG A 114 -8.66 5.40 -10.41
N PRO A 115 -9.36 4.68 -9.48
CA PRO A 115 -10.58 3.96 -9.83
C PRO A 115 -11.58 4.86 -10.55
N ARG A 116 -12.18 4.34 -11.60
CA ARG A 116 -13.17 5.04 -12.41
C ARG A 116 -14.56 4.48 -12.11
N ILE A 117 -15.47 5.36 -11.66
CA ILE A 117 -16.86 5.03 -11.39
C ILE A 117 -17.68 5.45 -12.61
N SER A 118 -18.49 4.54 -13.14
CA SER A 118 -19.43 4.75 -14.26
C SER A 118 -20.80 4.17 -13.93
N LEU A 119 -21.81 4.60 -14.65
CA LEU A 119 -23.16 4.09 -14.52
C LEU A 119 -23.53 3.27 -15.74
N LYS A 120 -24.09 2.08 -15.54
CA LYS A 120 -24.64 1.21 -16.60
C LYS A 120 -25.95 1.77 -17.17
N ALA A 121 -26.73 2.44 -16.33
CA ALA A 121 -28.00 3.05 -16.68
C ALA A 121 -28.28 4.26 -15.78
N PRO A 122 -29.16 5.19 -16.20
CA PRO A 122 -29.63 6.26 -15.35
C PRO A 122 -30.28 5.74 -14.06
N LEU A 123 -30.01 6.42 -12.93
CA LEU A 123 -30.54 6.05 -11.62
C LEU A 123 -31.99 6.59 -11.46
N VAL A 124 -32.92 5.94 -12.11
CA VAL A 124 -34.31 6.28 -12.07
C VAL A 124 -35.12 5.08 -11.58
N PHE A 125 -35.78 5.22 -10.45
CA PHE A 125 -36.50 4.14 -9.79
C PHE A 125 -37.98 4.51 -9.60
N ALA A 126 -38.88 3.52 -9.68
CA ALA A 126 -40.28 3.74 -9.50
C ALA A 126 -40.65 4.08 -8.04
N ASP A 127 -39.95 3.46 -7.09
CA ASP A 127 -40.08 3.73 -5.67
C ASP A 127 -38.77 3.45 -4.91
N GLU A 128 -38.72 3.81 -3.62
CA GLU A 128 -37.54 3.62 -2.78
C GLU A 128 -37.17 2.14 -2.56
N LYS A 129 -38.15 1.23 -2.60
CA LYS A 129 -37.89 -0.20 -2.33
C LYS A 129 -37.22 -0.89 -3.52
N GLU A 130 -37.43 -0.36 -4.72
CA GLU A 130 -36.84 -0.84 -5.96
C GLU A 130 -35.48 -0.16 -6.24
N ALA A 131 -35.10 0.85 -5.47
CA ALA A 131 -33.89 1.65 -5.67
C ALA A 131 -32.59 0.88 -5.32
N LYS A 132 -32.16 0.01 -6.24
CA LYS A 132 -30.91 -0.73 -6.13
C LYS A 132 -29.77 0.01 -6.85
N LEU A 133 -29.37 1.14 -6.28
CA LEU A 133 -28.43 2.07 -6.89
C LEU A 133 -27.10 1.38 -7.27
N LEU A 134 -26.50 0.59 -6.37
CA LEU A 134 -25.20 -0.04 -6.60
C LEU A 134 -25.21 -1.11 -7.70
N GLU A 135 -26.36 -1.68 -8.07
CA GLU A 135 -26.45 -2.62 -9.20
C GLU A 135 -26.23 -1.91 -10.55
N GLN A 136 -26.45 -0.59 -10.59
CA GLN A 136 -26.23 0.24 -11.77
C GLN A 136 -24.82 0.87 -11.81
N VAL A 137 -24.03 0.70 -10.75
CA VAL A 137 -22.67 1.23 -10.67
C VAL A 137 -21.69 0.21 -11.23
N GLU A 138 -20.79 0.68 -12.06
CA GLU A 138 -19.63 -0.06 -12.55
C GLU A 138 -18.36 0.67 -12.16
N VAL A 139 -17.39 -0.07 -11.63
CA VAL A 139 -16.12 0.51 -11.20
C VAL A 139 -14.96 -0.28 -11.80
N THR A 140 -14.07 0.41 -12.50
CA THR A 140 -12.85 -0.18 -13.05
C THR A 140 -11.61 0.48 -12.42
N ASP A 141 -10.62 -0.33 -12.13
CA ASP A 141 -9.33 0.11 -11.57
C ASP A 141 -8.17 -0.57 -12.29
N VAL A 142 -7.07 0.16 -12.47
CA VAL A 142 -5.89 -0.36 -13.20
C VAL A 142 -5.14 -1.45 -12.43
N LEU A 143 -5.28 -1.48 -11.09
CA LEU A 143 -4.62 -2.45 -10.20
C LEU A 143 -5.52 -3.65 -9.90
N ASP A 144 -6.74 -3.34 -9.49
CA ASP A 144 -7.66 -4.33 -8.92
C ASP A 144 -8.71 -4.84 -9.92
N GLY A 145 -8.76 -4.26 -11.14
CA GLY A 145 -9.72 -4.63 -12.16
C GLY A 145 -11.13 -4.16 -11.81
N ASP A 146 -12.11 -5.07 -11.75
CA ASP A 146 -13.50 -4.75 -11.40
C ASP A 146 -13.68 -4.59 -9.88
N LEU A 147 -14.00 -3.37 -9.48
CA LEU A 147 -14.31 -2.99 -8.10
C LEU A 147 -15.78 -2.69 -7.84
N SER A 148 -16.68 -2.99 -8.78
CA SER A 148 -18.12 -2.69 -8.67
C SER A 148 -18.73 -3.25 -7.38
N GLY A 149 -18.33 -4.45 -6.97
CA GLY A 149 -18.77 -5.07 -5.72
C GLY A 149 -18.25 -4.42 -4.43
N LYS A 150 -17.23 -3.55 -4.53
CA LYS A 150 -16.67 -2.79 -3.40
C LYS A 150 -17.20 -1.35 -3.33
N ALA A 151 -17.97 -0.91 -4.33
CA ALA A 151 -18.60 0.40 -4.31
C ALA A 151 -19.58 0.53 -3.14
N ARG A 152 -19.68 1.71 -2.56
CA ARG A 152 -20.54 2.03 -1.42
C ARG A 152 -21.18 3.39 -1.62
N VAL A 153 -22.39 3.55 -1.10
CA VAL A 153 -23.02 4.85 -0.94
C VAL A 153 -22.63 5.40 0.43
N SER A 154 -21.94 6.54 0.46
CA SER A 154 -21.55 7.17 1.72
C SER A 154 -22.65 8.08 2.24
N THR A 155 -23.31 8.81 1.35
CA THR A 155 -24.39 9.73 1.69
C THR A 155 -25.49 9.66 0.63
N LEU A 156 -26.72 9.85 1.09
CA LEU A 156 -27.89 10.01 0.25
C LEU A 156 -28.75 11.10 0.89
N TRP A 157 -28.99 12.20 0.20
CA TRP A 157 -29.82 13.30 0.69
C TRP A 157 -30.84 13.74 -0.37
N ALA A 158 -32.00 14.20 0.10
CA ALA A 158 -32.99 14.81 -0.76
C ALA A 158 -32.50 16.20 -1.20
N THR A 159 -32.76 16.55 -2.45
CA THR A 159 -32.55 17.88 -3.00
C THR A 159 -33.77 18.76 -2.75
N GLU A 160 -33.75 20.02 -3.20
CA GLU A 160 -34.94 20.92 -3.16
C GLU A 160 -36.06 20.45 -4.10
N ASP A 161 -35.71 19.69 -5.15
CA ASP A 161 -36.67 19.16 -6.10
C ASP A 161 -37.29 17.85 -5.58
N GLU A 162 -38.61 17.78 -5.62
CA GLU A 162 -39.34 16.59 -5.15
C GLU A 162 -38.97 15.33 -5.95
N GLY A 163 -38.60 14.26 -5.27
CA GLY A 163 -38.23 12.99 -5.88
C GLY A 163 -36.81 12.95 -6.45
N VAL A 164 -36.03 14.02 -6.27
CA VAL A 164 -34.62 14.08 -6.66
C VAL A 164 -33.74 13.96 -5.43
N TYR A 165 -32.83 13.02 -5.47
CA TYR A 165 -31.82 12.78 -4.43
C TYR A 165 -30.42 12.93 -5.03
N SER A 166 -29.45 13.25 -4.21
CA SER A 166 -28.04 13.15 -4.53
C SER A 166 -27.40 12.02 -3.72
N ALA A 167 -26.73 11.11 -4.39
CA ALA A 167 -26.01 10.01 -3.76
C ALA A 167 -24.52 10.16 -4.00
N THR A 168 -23.71 10.10 -2.94
CA THR A 168 -22.25 10.03 -3.06
C THR A 168 -21.83 8.55 -3.11
N VAL A 169 -21.33 8.13 -4.25
CA VAL A 169 -20.73 6.79 -4.43
C VAL A 169 -19.24 6.89 -4.25
N LEU A 170 -18.67 5.98 -3.48
CA LEU A 170 -17.23 5.90 -3.26
C LEU A 170 -16.72 4.46 -3.43
N VAL A 171 -15.46 4.34 -3.80
CA VAL A 171 -14.72 3.10 -3.86
C VAL A 171 -13.26 3.35 -3.50
N THR A 172 -12.63 2.39 -2.82
CA THR A 172 -11.20 2.44 -2.47
C THR A 172 -10.52 1.19 -3.03
N ASN A 173 -9.42 1.37 -3.73
CA ASN A 173 -8.62 0.27 -4.26
C ASN A 173 -7.65 -0.31 -3.20
N SER A 174 -6.92 -1.37 -3.56
CA SER A 174 -5.96 -2.06 -2.66
C SER A 174 -4.82 -1.15 -2.19
N MET A 175 -4.43 -0.17 -3.00
CA MET A 175 -3.40 0.82 -2.65
C MET A 175 -3.94 2.02 -1.87
N GLY A 176 -5.22 1.98 -1.47
CA GLY A 176 -5.85 2.98 -0.59
C GLY A 176 -6.26 4.27 -1.29
N ASP A 177 -6.19 4.35 -2.62
CA ASP A 177 -6.74 5.49 -3.35
C ASP A 177 -8.25 5.37 -3.46
N THR A 178 -8.96 6.47 -3.21
CA THR A 178 -10.41 6.53 -3.17
C THR A 178 -10.94 7.42 -4.28
N ALA A 179 -11.77 6.86 -5.13
CA ALA A 179 -12.59 7.63 -6.06
C ALA A 179 -13.95 7.90 -5.42
N MET A 180 -14.50 9.08 -5.69
CA MET A 180 -15.78 9.54 -5.17
C MET A 180 -16.50 10.34 -6.26
N VAL A 181 -17.82 10.10 -6.40
CA VAL A 181 -18.66 10.84 -7.34
C VAL A 181 -20.06 11.05 -6.75
N ASP A 182 -20.60 12.24 -6.94
CA ASP A 182 -21.98 12.55 -6.61
C ASP A 182 -22.84 12.30 -7.85
N VAL A 183 -23.87 11.50 -7.68
CA VAL A 183 -24.79 11.12 -8.76
C VAL A 183 -26.22 11.46 -8.40
N PRO A 184 -27.00 12.08 -9.31
CA PRO A 184 -28.42 12.30 -9.09
C PRO A 184 -29.19 10.99 -9.20
N VAL A 185 -30.12 10.80 -8.27
CA VAL A 185 -31.02 9.66 -8.19
C VAL A 185 -32.45 10.18 -8.21
N LEU A 186 -33.28 9.68 -9.16
CA LEU A 186 -34.67 10.02 -9.25
C LEU A 186 -35.49 8.86 -8.70
N ILE A 187 -36.34 9.15 -7.72
CA ILE A 187 -37.27 8.17 -7.12
C ILE A 187 -38.67 8.70 -7.28
N GLY A 188 -39.47 7.99 -8.07
CA GLY A 188 -40.88 8.30 -8.25
C GLY A 188 -41.71 7.95 -7.00
N ARG A 189 -42.85 8.62 -6.83
CA ARG A 189 -43.86 8.17 -5.88
C ARG A 189 -44.74 7.12 -6.55
N SER A 190 -45.04 6.07 -5.84
CA SER A 190 -46.01 5.07 -6.26
C SER A 190 -47.37 5.76 -6.62
N GLY A 191 -47.72 5.83 -7.92
CA GLY A 191 -48.93 6.48 -8.42
C GLY A 191 -48.73 7.73 -9.28
N GLY A 192 -47.53 8.29 -9.40
CA GLY A 192 -47.22 9.41 -10.29
C GLY A 192 -46.20 9.01 -11.35
N GLY A 193 -46.56 9.08 -12.63
CA GLY A 193 -45.59 8.85 -13.71
C GLY A 193 -44.51 9.92 -13.69
N ILE A 194 -43.23 9.52 -13.66
CA ILE A 194 -42.09 10.44 -13.79
C ILE A 194 -42.12 11.01 -15.21
N ARG A 195 -42.32 12.31 -15.34
CA ARG A 195 -42.10 13.02 -16.59
C ARG A 195 -40.76 13.70 -16.55
N LEU A 196 -39.73 13.10 -17.16
CA LEU A 196 -38.46 13.75 -17.36
C LEU A 196 -38.63 14.94 -18.30
N ARG A 197 -38.46 16.17 -17.80
CA ARG A 197 -38.44 17.39 -18.63
C ARG A 197 -37.10 17.64 -19.26
N GLN A 198 -36.05 16.99 -18.72
CA GLN A 198 -34.65 17.10 -19.22
C GLN A 198 -34.00 15.73 -19.19
N GLN A 199 -33.15 15.52 -20.19
CA GLN A 199 -32.23 14.39 -20.21
C GLN A 199 -31.15 14.61 -19.15
N VAL A 200 -31.01 13.71 -18.19
CA VAL A 200 -29.96 13.79 -17.17
C VAL A 200 -28.65 13.35 -17.82
N ILE A 201 -27.69 14.25 -17.87
CA ILE A 201 -26.35 13.96 -18.39
C ILE A 201 -25.42 13.77 -17.18
N TYR A 202 -24.86 12.58 -17.05
CA TYR A 202 -23.85 12.29 -16.04
C TYR A 202 -22.47 12.63 -16.64
N LEU A 203 -21.84 13.70 -16.16
CA LEU A 203 -20.47 14.06 -16.52
C LEU A 203 -19.50 13.51 -15.48
N GLN A 204 -18.49 12.80 -15.92
CA GLN A 204 -17.38 12.43 -15.05
C GLN A 204 -16.45 13.62 -14.83
N GLN A 205 -16.14 13.92 -13.59
CA GLN A 205 -15.16 14.93 -13.22
C GLN A 205 -13.77 14.35 -13.53
N GLY A 206 -13.10 14.90 -14.55
CA GLY A 206 -11.72 14.53 -14.88
C GLY A 206 -11.35 14.35 -16.35
N ASP A 207 -12.32 14.51 -17.28
CA ASP A 207 -12.04 14.55 -18.71
C ASP A 207 -11.98 16.01 -19.16
N ALA A 208 -10.85 16.69 -18.90
CA ALA A 208 -10.43 17.96 -19.49
C ALA A 208 -8.94 17.89 -19.80
#